data_b79916b1866e3ad78e1e2810d226b367
#
_entry.id   b79916b1866e3ad78e1e2810d226b367
#
_cell.length_a   1.000
_cell.length_b   1.000
_cell.length_c   1.000
_cell.angle_alpha   90.00
_cell.angle_beta   90.00
_cell.angle_gamma   90.00
#
_symmetry.space_group_name_H-M   'P 1'
#
loop_
_entity.id
_entity.type
_entity.pdbx_description
1 polymer ?
#
loop_
_entity_poly.entity_id
_entity_poly.type
_entity_poly.pdbx_seq_one_letter_code
_entity_poly.pdbx_strand_id
1 'polypeptide(L)'
;MARPPRYIDPALKAFGLPPYIGEDALLQGGWIDSSQGAIQSYLDRSINRVAPDHFRAKSVLSCLLMTSLFVKKMRSGHPTGRVWGFVPEADISIWALAYAGPIDHSHPWELYWVPIYMFVDDPAAVAGGREIFGFPKMYGTIAREDNDPSDYGLSVKVAAFREFGQDVEAEQVEILKIDPQIHGSADTTIEDVMTGLLDQPEDADIRTLMPSLRPPQIDFPILQIKQFPSIENADFATYQAIVGVKMTTQRIRGIGKAAGRPRLTIQSPLSLNISQELDTPAEQDMQHCFWVRQDFTTQPGEILSPPELIGV
;
A
#
# COMPACT_ATOMS: atom_id res chain seq x y z
N MET A 1 7.74 30.88 -11.38
CA MET A 1 6.53 30.19 -10.89
C MET A 1 6.01 30.89 -9.66
N ALA A 2 4.70 31.13 -9.56
CA ALA A 2 4.09 31.68 -8.34
C ALA A 2 4.24 30.66 -7.19
N ARG A 3 4.45 31.18 -5.98
CA ARG A 3 4.53 30.31 -4.79
C ARG A 3 3.15 29.68 -4.55
N PRO A 4 3.07 28.34 -4.34
CA PRO A 4 1.77 27.70 -4.09
C PRO A 4 1.12 28.30 -2.83
N PRO A 5 -0.22 28.38 -2.78
CA PRO A 5 -0.92 28.88 -1.63
C PRO A 5 -0.62 28.01 -0.40
N ARG A 6 -0.63 28.63 0.77
CA ARG A 6 -0.43 27.89 2.02
C ARG A 6 -1.65 27.01 2.29
N TYR A 7 -1.41 25.75 2.65
CA TYR A 7 -2.48 24.83 3.07
C TYR A 7 -3.20 25.39 4.31
N ILE A 8 -4.52 25.39 4.26
CA ILE A 8 -5.39 25.79 5.37
C ILE A 8 -6.04 24.53 5.91
N ASP A 9 -5.76 24.20 7.17
CA ASP A 9 -6.40 23.08 7.88
C ASP A 9 -7.59 23.62 8.71
N PRO A 10 -8.82 23.55 8.18
CA PRO A 10 -9.99 24.06 8.89
C PRO A 10 -10.45 23.14 10.03
N ALA A 11 -10.04 21.87 10.00
CA ALA A 11 -10.43 20.88 11.00
C ALA A 11 -9.55 20.90 12.26
N LEU A 12 -8.79 21.94 12.46
CA LEU A 12 -7.95 22.13 13.65
C LEU A 12 -6.98 20.95 13.88
N LYS A 13 -6.29 20.54 12.80
CA LYS A 13 -5.26 19.50 12.87
C LYS A 13 -5.83 18.07 12.94
N ALA A 14 -6.77 17.78 12.04
CA ALA A 14 -7.38 16.46 11.94
C ALA A 14 -6.36 15.33 11.75
N PHE A 15 -5.21 15.63 11.15
CA PHE A 15 -4.10 14.67 10.98
C PHE A 15 -2.75 15.39 11.00
N GLY A 16 -1.70 14.67 11.39
CA GLY A 16 -0.33 15.19 11.36
C GLY A 16 0.19 15.32 9.92
N LEU A 17 1.22 16.16 9.74
CA LEU A 17 1.95 16.30 8.48
C LEU A 17 3.21 15.40 8.46
N PRO A 18 3.67 14.96 7.28
CA PRO A 18 4.89 14.16 7.17
C PRO A 18 6.15 14.97 7.55
N PRO A 19 7.29 14.31 7.86
CA PRO A 19 7.46 12.85 7.82
C PRO A 19 6.63 12.15 8.90
N TYR A 20 6.16 10.93 8.62
CA TYR A 20 5.55 10.08 9.64
C TYR A 20 6.58 9.12 10.21
N ILE A 21 6.53 8.91 11.52
CA ILE A 21 7.45 8.05 12.25
C ILE A 21 6.62 6.94 12.88
N GLY A 22 6.87 5.70 12.46
CA GLY A 22 6.30 4.48 13.02
C GLY A 22 7.27 3.81 13.97
N GLU A 23 6.86 3.60 15.21
CA GLU A 23 7.65 2.92 16.23
C GLU A 23 6.98 1.60 16.66
N ASP A 24 7.81 0.57 16.86
CA ASP A 24 7.37 -0.78 17.21
C ASP A 24 6.27 -1.30 16.27
N ALA A 25 6.53 -1.17 14.98
CA ALA A 25 5.65 -1.63 13.93
C ALA A 25 5.92 -3.12 13.64
N LEU A 26 4.86 -3.91 13.54
CA LEU A 26 4.88 -5.27 13.03
C LEU A 26 4.34 -5.26 11.61
N LEU A 27 5.20 -5.54 10.65
CA LEU A 27 4.84 -5.82 9.27
C LEU A 27 4.80 -7.34 9.10
N GLN A 28 3.67 -7.86 8.64
CA GLN A 28 3.55 -9.23 8.15
C GLN A 28 3.25 -9.17 6.66
N GLY A 29 3.77 -10.09 5.87
CA GLY A 29 3.55 -10.12 4.44
C GLY A 29 3.55 -11.53 3.88
N GLY A 30 2.92 -11.70 2.72
CA GLY A 30 2.90 -12.95 1.98
C GLY A 30 2.43 -12.71 0.55
N TRP A 31 2.85 -13.60 -0.36
CA TRP A 31 2.46 -13.52 -1.75
C TRP A 31 1.12 -14.21 -1.98
N ILE A 32 0.32 -13.60 -2.84
CA ILE A 32 -0.96 -14.13 -3.30
C ILE A 32 -0.95 -14.22 -4.83
N ASP A 33 -1.62 -15.23 -5.36
CA ASP A 33 -1.70 -15.48 -6.79
C ASP A 33 -2.49 -14.38 -7.50
N SER A 34 -2.04 -14.04 -8.70
CA SER A 34 -2.67 -13.10 -9.63
C SER A 34 -2.16 -13.38 -11.04
N SER A 35 -2.54 -12.59 -12.02
CA SER A 35 -1.94 -12.62 -13.35
C SER A 35 -1.27 -11.30 -13.70
N GLN A 36 -0.15 -11.39 -14.44
CA GLN A 36 0.55 -10.19 -14.92
C GLN A 36 -0.36 -9.31 -15.78
N GLY A 37 -1.29 -9.94 -16.54
CA GLY A 37 -2.27 -9.22 -17.35
C GLY A 37 -3.26 -8.40 -16.54
N ALA A 38 -3.77 -8.93 -15.43
CA ALA A 38 -4.67 -8.20 -14.54
C ALA A 38 -3.94 -7.05 -13.83
N ILE A 39 -2.71 -7.28 -13.35
CA ILE A 39 -1.88 -6.24 -12.74
C ILE A 39 -1.57 -5.13 -13.77
N GLN A 40 -1.16 -5.50 -15.00
CA GLN A 40 -0.90 -4.51 -16.05
C GLN A 40 -2.16 -3.73 -16.40
N SER A 41 -3.31 -4.39 -16.50
CA SER A 41 -4.60 -3.74 -16.75
C SER A 41 -4.95 -2.73 -15.65
N TYR A 42 -4.64 -3.04 -14.38
CA TYR A 42 -4.78 -2.07 -13.29
C TYR A 42 -3.87 -0.85 -13.49
N LEU A 43 -2.59 -1.07 -13.79
CA LEU A 43 -1.64 0.03 -14.06
C LEU A 43 -2.08 0.89 -15.24
N ASP A 44 -2.62 0.29 -16.31
CA ASP A 44 -3.06 1.00 -17.53
C ASP A 44 -4.29 1.87 -17.31
N ARG A 45 -5.23 1.43 -16.44
CA ARG A 45 -6.42 2.24 -16.12
C ARG A 45 -6.18 3.23 -14.96
N SER A 46 -5.02 3.17 -14.31
CA SER A 46 -4.64 4.02 -13.17
C SER A 46 -3.40 4.86 -13.49
N ILE A 47 -2.22 4.44 -13.07
CA ILE A 47 -0.94 5.17 -13.19
C ILE A 47 -0.69 5.63 -14.64
N ASN A 48 -0.80 4.73 -15.62
CA ASN A 48 -0.51 5.02 -17.02
C ASN A 48 -1.52 5.97 -17.69
N ARG A 49 -2.66 6.20 -17.02
CA ARG A 49 -3.68 7.12 -17.53
C ARG A 49 -3.46 8.56 -17.08
N VAL A 50 -2.74 8.78 -15.98
CA VAL A 50 -2.55 10.11 -15.39
C VAL A 50 -1.65 11.01 -16.23
N ALA A 51 -0.58 10.49 -16.77
CA ALA A 51 0.39 11.25 -17.57
C ALA A 51 0.88 10.39 -18.74
N PRO A 52 0.00 10.02 -19.70
CA PRO A 52 0.24 8.96 -20.68
C PRO A 52 1.42 9.25 -21.61
N ASP A 53 1.76 10.53 -21.82
CA ASP A 53 2.85 10.96 -22.69
C ASP A 53 4.16 11.24 -21.94
N HIS A 54 4.15 11.16 -20.61
CA HIS A 54 5.30 11.54 -19.78
C HIS A 54 5.82 10.42 -18.88
N PHE A 55 4.94 9.53 -18.41
CA PHE A 55 5.30 8.51 -17.43
C PHE A 55 4.65 7.17 -17.77
N ARG A 56 5.36 6.08 -17.47
CA ARG A 56 4.86 4.72 -17.72
C ARG A 56 5.26 3.78 -16.59
N ALA A 57 4.35 2.89 -16.24
CA ALA A 57 4.56 1.79 -15.32
C ALA A 57 4.25 0.44 -16.00
N LYS A 58 5.07 -0.57 -15.75
CA LYS A 58 4.92 -1.93 -16.25
C LYS A 58 4.90 -2.91 -15.08
N SER A 59 3.99 -3.87 -15.14
CA SER A 59 3.95 -4.97 -14.17
C SER A 59 5.20 -5.83 -14.29
N VAL A 60 5.74 -6.20 -13.13
CA VAL A 60 6.96 -7.00 -13.01
C VAL A 60 6.66 -8.46 -12.70
N LEU A 61 5.62 -8.71 -11.91
CA LEU A 61 5.29 -10.02 -11.35
C LEU A 61 3.90 -10.46 -11.79
N SER A 62 3.65 -11.77 -11.72
CA SER A 62 2.33 -12.39 -11.85
C SER A 62 1.66 -12.70 -10.50
N CYS A 63 2.17 -12.12 -9.42
CA CYS A 63 1.64 -12.24 -8.07
C CYS A 63 1.60 -10.88 -7.39
N LEU A 64 0.86 -10.78 -6.31
CA LEU A 64 0.72 -9.59 -5.50
C LEU A 64 1.29 -9.81 -4.11
N LEU A 65 1.82 -8.76 -3.49
CA LEU A 65 2.21 -8.79 -2.09
C LEU A 65 1.02 -8.32 -1.24
N MET A 66 0.54 -9.17 -0.35
CA MET A 66 -0.39 -8.77 0.70
C MET A 66 0.39 -8.49 1.98
N THR A 67 0.11 -7.36 2.63
CA THR A 67 0.73 -6.97 3.89
C THR A 67 -0.28 -6.61 4.94
N SER A 68 0.05 -6.87 6.21
CA SER A 68 -0.57 -6.25 7.38
C SER A 68 0.52 -5.49 8.14
N LEU A 69 0.22 -4.24 8.48
CA LEU A 69 1.11 -3.37 9.24
C LEU A 69 0.40 -2.91 10.51
N PHE A 70 0.91 -3.30 11.65
CA PHE A 70 0.40 -2.90 12.97
C PHE A 70 1.42 -1.99 13.63
N VAL A 71 1.12 -0.70 13.72
CA VAL A 71 2.02 0.31 14.30
C VAL A 71 1.53 0.67 15.69
N LYS A 72 2.34 0.43 16.72
CA LYS A 72 1.95 0.81 18.09
C LYS A 72 1.93 2.32 18.28
N LYS A 73 2.86 3.02 17.66
CA LYS A 73 2.96 4.48 17.77
C LYS A 73 3.26 5.08 16.40
N MET A 74 2.24 5.62 15.78
CA MET A 74 2.38 6.46 14.58
C MET A 74 2.31 7.92 14.99
N ARG A 75 3.31 8.72 14.64
CA ARG A 75 3.37 10.14 14.97
C ARG A 75 3.90 10.99 13.82
N SER A 76 3.52 12.26 13.82
CA SER A 76 4.11 13.23 12.92
C SER A 76 5.50 13.65 13.39
N GLY A 77 6.47 13.66 12.47
CA GLY A 77 7.79 14.27 12.67
C GLY A 77 7.84 15.75 12.28
N HIS A 78 6.75 16.30 11.72
CA HIS A 78 6.67 17.69 11.33
C HIS A 78 6.73 18.62 12.57
N PRO A 79 7.41 19.78 12.50
CA PRO A 79 7.56 20.67 13.65
C PRO A 79 6.27 21.06 14.37
N THR A 80 5.15 21.19 13.64
CA THR A 80 3.84 21.53 14.23
C THR A 80 3.10 20.31 14.79
N GLY A 81 3.34 19.10 14.26
CA GLY A 81 2.64 17.88 14.63
C GLY A 81 3.35 17.04 15.70
N ARG A 82 4.66 17.15 15.81
CA ARG A 82 5.48 16.32 16.70
C ARG A 82 5.12 16.38 18.19
N VAL A 83 4.39 17.41 18.58
CA VAL A 83 3.97 17.63 19.98
C VAL A 83 2.58 17.05 20.29
N TRP A 84 1.87 16.47 19.30
CA TRP A 84 0.49 15.99 19.49
C TRP A 84 0.38 14.60 20.11
N GLY A 85 1.49 13.88 20.20
CA GLY A 85 1.50 12.49 20.65
C GLY A 85 1.52 11.52 19.48
N PHE A 86 0.85 10.37 19.65
CA PHE A 86 0.81 9.29 18.67
C PHE A 86 -0.57 8.64 18.63
N VAL A 87 -0.85 7.94 17.53
CA VAL A 87 -2.00 7.04 17.38
C VAL A 87 -1.49 5.63 17.03
N PRO A 88 -2.12 4.56 17.51
CA PRO A 88 -1.92 3.24 16.91
C PRO A 88 -2.61 3.20 15.53
N GLU A 89 -2.09 2.42 14.61
CA GLU A 89 -2.65 2.26 13.27
C GLU A 89 -2.52 0.81 12.83
N ALA A 90 -3.58 0.22 12.31
CA ALA A 90 -3.52 -1.02 11.56
C ALA A 90 -3.86 -0.75 10.10
N ASP A 91 -3.06 -1.34 9.20
CA ASP A 91 -3.17 -1.19 7.74
C ASP A 91 -3.04 -2.56 7.09
N ILE A 92 -4.00 -2.93 6.26
CA ILE A 92 -3.96 -4.14 5.43
C ILE A 92 -3.95 -3.72 3.99
N SER A 93 -2.93 -4.13 3.24
CA SER A 93 -2.70 -3.62 1.90
C SER A 93 -2.38 -4.72 0.91
N ILE A 94 -2.83 -4.54 -0.34
CA ILE A 94 -2.48 -5.36 -1.50
C ILE A 94 -1.67 -4.50 -2.47
N TRP A 95 -0.48 -4.99 -2.83
CA TRP A 95 0.52 -4.26 -3.60
C TRP A 95 0.91 -4.98 -4.87
N ALA A 96 1.08 -4.24 -5.95
CA ALA A 96 1.79 -4.70 -7.14
C ALA A 96 3.22 -4.18 -7.14
N LEU A 97 4.15 -4.94 -7.69
CA LEU A 97 5.49 -4.46 -8.03
C LEU A 97 5.50 -3.99 -9.49
N ALA A 98 5.89 -2.74 -9.71
CA ALA A 98 5.97 -2.12 -11.02
C ALA A 98 7.37 -1.58 -11.31
N TYR A 99 7.80 -1.68 -12.55
CA TYR A 99 8.96 -0.98 -13.09
C TYR A 99 8.47 0.25 -13.81
N ALA A 100 8.85 1.45 -13.35
CA ALA A 100 8.24 2.68 -13.79
C ALA A 100 9.23 3.83 -13.91
N GLY A 101 8.90 4.78 -14.78
CA GLY A 101 9.73 5.97 -14.99
C GLY A 101 9.24 6.84 -16.13
N PRO A 102 9.95 7.96 -16.41
CA PRO A 102 9.63 8.87 -17.50
C PRO A 102 9.85 8.20 -18.86
N ILE A 103 8.95 8.47 -19.83
CA ILE A 103 9.01 7.88 -21.17
C ILE A 103 10.21 8.39 -21.97
N ASP A 104 10.62 9.63 -21.75
CA ASP A 104 11.76 10.26 -22.40
C ASP A 104 13.13 9.81 -21.85
N HIS A 105 13.11 8.91 -20.86
CA HIS A 105 14.30 8.43 -20.17
C HIS A 105 15.17 9.54 -19.56
N SER A 106 14.59 10.70 -19.24
CA SER A 106 15.28 11.80 -18.55
C SER A 106 15.83 11.39 -17.18
N HIS A 107 15.25 10.35 -16.58
CA HIS A 107 15.70 9.67 -15.37
C HIS A 107 15.60 8.15 -15.58
N PRO A 108 16.43 7.36 -14.86
CA PRO A 108 16.31 5.89 -14.92
C PRO A 108 14.96 5.44 -14.41
N TRP A 109 14.45 4.36 -14.99
CA TRP A 109 13.28 3.68 -14.44
C TRP A 109 13.67 2.94 -13.17
N GLU A 110 12.73 2.87 -12.23
CA GLU A 110 12.95 2.26 -10.92
C GLU A 110 11.83 1.27 -10.58
N LEU A 111 12.07 0.44 -9.57
CA LEU A 111 11.06 -0.45 -9.01
C LEU A 111 10.26 0.28 -7.95
N TYR A 112 8.93 0.17 -8.05
CA TYR A 112 7.99 0.77 -7.12
C TYR A 112 6.94 -0.24 -6.67
N TRP A 113 6.56 -0.14 -5.41
CA TRP A 113 5.36 -0.75 -4.88
C TRP A 113 4.15 0.14 -5.16
N VAL A 114 3.16 -0.41 -5.85
CA VAL A 114 1.91 0.28 -6.17
C VAL A 114 0.81 -0.27 -5.29
N PRO A 115 0.28 0.51 -4.33
CA PRO A 115 -0.84 0.07 -3.52
C PRO A 115 -2.11 0.04 -4.37
N ILE A 116 -2.77 -1.12 -4.41
CA ILE A 116 -4.03 -1.30 -5.13
C ILE A 116 -5.21 -1.15 -4.17
N TYR A 117 -5.13 -1.82 -3.02
CA TYR A 117 -6.10 -1.73 -1.93
C TYR A 117 -5.39 -1.48 -0.61
N MET A 118 -5.94 -0.59 0.20
CA MET A 118 -5.45 -0.30 1.55
C MET A 118 -6.63 -0.12 2.49
N PHE A 119 -6.74 -0.95 3.51
CA PHE A 119 -7.77 -0.88 4.54
C PHE A 119 -7.12 -0.46 5.85
N VAL A 120 -7.67 0.56 6.50
CA VAL A 120 -7.06 1.18 7.69
C VAL A 120 -8.12 1.40 8.75
N ASP A 121 -7.79 1.15 10.01
CA ASP A 121 -8.72 1.23 11.13
C ASP A 121 -8.79 2.61 11.81
N ASP A 122 -7.96 3.56 11.37
CA ASP A 122 -7.94 4.93 11.88
C ASP A 122 -8.41 5.95 10.83
N PRO A 123 -9.49 6.72 11.08
CA PRO A 123 -10.02 7.70 10.13
C PRO A 123 -9.05 8.83 9.80
N ALA A 124 -8.19 9.26 10.75
CA ALA A 124 -7.21 10.30 10.50
C ALA A 124 -6.08 9.79 9.59
N ALA A 125 -5.69 8.51 9.75
CA ALA A 125 -4.75 7.86 8.85
C ALA A 125 -5.32 7.67 7.43
N VAL A 126 -6.64 7.44 7.30
CA VAL A 126 -7.32 7.44 6.00
C VAL A 126 -7.25 8.82 5.37
N ALA A 127 -7.68 9.87 6.09
CA ALA A 127 -7.68 11.24 5.57
C ALA A 127 -6.27 11.70 5.20
N GLY A 128 -5.31 11.58 6.13
CA GLY A 128 -3.92 11.99 5.89
C GLY A 128 -3.26 11.22 4.74
N GLY A 129 -3.50 9.92 4.66
CA GLY A 129 -2.95 9.08 3.58
C GLY A 129 -3.48 9.50 2.20
N ARG A 130 -4.79 9.73 2.09
CA ARG A 130 -5.43 10.17 0.85
C ARG A 130 -5.07 11.58 0.45
N GLU A 131 -5.18 12.54 1.38
CA GLU A 131 -5.01 13.96 1.07
C GLU A 131 -3.55 14.35 0.87
N ILE A 132 -2.61 13.76 1.62
CA ILE A 132 -1.19 14.13 1.52
C ILE A 132 -0.51 13.34 0.41
N PHE A 133 -0.69 12.01 0.39
CA PHE A 133 0.06 11.13 -0.49
C PHE A 133 -0.75 10.61 -1.68
N GLY A 134 -2.08 10.52 -1.57
CA GLY A 134 -2.93 9.88 -2.56
C GLY A 134 -3.08 8.37 -2.37
N PHE A 135 -2.72 7.82 -1.21
CA PHE A 135 -2.94 6.40 -0.91
C PHE A 135 -4.41 5.99 -1.10
N PRO A 136 -4.71 4.85 -1.71
CA PRO A 136 -6.08 4.37 -1.91
C PRO A 136 -6.69 3.84 -0.60
N LYS A 137 -6.49 4.56 0.51
CA LYS A 137 -6.92 4.17 1.84
C LYS A 137 -8.45 4.19 1.96
N MET A 138 -9.00 3.10 2.50
CA MET A 138 -10.40 2.91 2.85
C MET A 138 -10.49 2.58 4.34
N TYR A 139 -11.48 3.15 5.01
CA TYR A 139 -11.74 2.80 6.41
C TYR A 139 -12.30 1.39 6.51
N GLY A 140 -11.76 0.61 7.44
CA GLY A 140 -12.22 -0.74 7.75
C GLY A 140 -12.02 -1.10 9.21
N THR A 141 -12.81 -2.02 9.71
CA THR A 141 -12.59 -2.63 11.03
C THR A 141 -11.62 -3.79 10.85
N ILE A 142 -10.46 -3.70 11.49
CA ILE A 142 -9.41 -4.72 11.45
C ILE A 142 -9.38 -5.43 12.79
N ALA A 143 -9.61 -6.74 12.80
CA ALA A 143 -9.49 -7.59 13.97
C ALA A 143 -8.30 -8.53 13.80
N ARG A 144 -7.47 -8.64 14.84
CA ARG A 144 -6.34 -9.56 14.92
C ARG A 144 -6.55 -10.53 16.06
N GLU A 145 -6.26 -11.81 15.84
CA GLU A 145 -6.55 -12.86 16.82
C GLU A 145 -5.47 -12.99 17.91
N ASP A 146 -4.18 -12.81 17.56
CA ASP A 146 -3.06 -12.95 18.48
C ASP A 146 -2.03 -11.82 18.31
N ASN A 147 -1.12 -11.70 19.29
CA ASN A 147 0.02 -10.78 19.29
C ASN A 147 1.35 -11.46 18.87
N ASP A 148 1.36 -12.76 18.60
CA ASP A 148 2.53 -13.46 18.08
C ASP A 148 2.83 -12.97 16.66
N PRO A 149 4.06 -12.52 16.36
CA PRO A 149 4.42 -12.08 15.03
C PRO A 149 4.29 -13.17 13.95
N SER A 150 4.41 -14.43 14.31
CA SER A 150 4.27 -15.56 13.39
C SER A 150 2.81 -15.97 13.14
N ASP A 151 1.88 -15.48 13.95
CA ASP A 151 0.44 -15.66 13.77
C ASP A 151 -0.12 -14.60 12.83
N TYR A 152 -0.83 -15.06 11.79
CA TYR A 152 -1.41 -14.25 10.73
C TYR A 152 -2.93 -14.10 10.86
N GLY A 153 -3.53 -14.62 11.94
CA GLY A 153 -4.97 -14.55 12.15
C GLY A 153 -5.47 -13.11 12.17
N LEU A 154 -6.21 -12.71 11.12
CA LEU A 154 -6.83 -11.38 11.03
C LEU A 154 -8.08 -11.39 10.15
N SER A 155 -8.95 -10.42 10.36
CA SER A 155 -10.07 -10.14 9.47
C SER A 155 -10.24 -8.64 9.23
N VAL A 156 -10.78 -8.30 8.05
CA VAL A 156 -11.07 -6.92 7.64
C VAL A 156 -12.54 -6.83 7.24
N LYS A 157 -13.28 -5.92 7.89
CA LYS A 157 -14.67 -5.61 7.54
C LYS A 157 -14.78 -4.17 7.06
N VAL A 158 -15.52 -3.97 5.98
CA VAL A 158 -15.82 -2.65 5.42
C VAL A 158 -17.29 -2.51 5.10
N ALA A 159 -17.80 -1.28 5.05
CA ALA A 159 -19.11 -1.00 4.50
C ALA A 159 -19.06 -1.19 2.98
N ALA A 160 -19.85 -2.11 2.44
CA ALA A 160 -19.88 -2.46 1.03
C ALA A 160 -21.29 -2.80 0.55
N PHE A 161 -21.50 -2.73 -0.77
CA PHE A 161 -22.76 -3.10 -1.41
C PHE A 161 -22.62 -4.46 -2.09
N ARG A 162 -23.49 -5.41 -1.77
CA ARG A 162 -23.58 -6.71 -2.48
C ARG A 162 -24.34 -6.61 -3.78
N GLU A 163 -25.24 -5.63 -3.86
CA GLU A 163 -26.00 -5.28 -5.05
C GLU A 163 -26.15 -3.75 -5.14
N PHE A 164 -26.42 -3.21 -6.32
CA PHE A 164 -26.71 -1.80 -6.50
C PHE A 164 -28.20 -1.55 -6.67
N GLY A 165 -28.73 -0.58 -5.93
CA GLY A 165 -30.12 -0.15 -5.99
C GLY A 165 -30.33 1.10 -5.15
N GLN A 166 -31.36 1.88 -5.47
CA GLN A 166 -31.62 3.15 -4.76
C GLN A 166 -31.98 2.93 -3.28
N ASP A 167 -32.58 1.77 -2.98
CA ASP A 167 -33.05 1.42 -1.63
C ASP A 167 -32.13 0.39 -0.95
N VAL A 168 -30.92 0.16 -1.51
CA VAL A 168 -29.95 -0.80 -0.96
C VAL A 168 -29.04 -0.07 0.03
N GLU A 169 -29.05 -0.54 1.27
CA GLU A 169 -28.15 -0.06 2.32
C GLU A 169 -26.81 -0.82 2.28
N ALA A 170 -25.71 -0.10 2.47
CA ALA A 170 -24.40 -0.72 2.61
C ALA A 170 -24.34 -1.56 3.91
N GLU A 171 -23.80 -2.74 3.85
CA GLU A 171 -23.60 -3.62 4.99
C GLU A 171 -22.13 -3.81 5.35
N GLN A 172 -21.85 -4.23 6.59
CA GLN A 172 -20.50 -4.61 7.01
C GLN A 172 -20.17 -5.98 6.44
N VAL A 173 -19.28 -6.02 5.44
CA VAL A 173 -18.82 -7.24 4.78
C VAL A 173 -17.39 -7.55 5.24
N GLU A 174 -17.15 -8.78 5.68
CA GLU A 174 -15.79 -9.28 5.91
C GLU A 174 -15.16 -9.60 4.57
N ILE A 175 -14.38 -8.62 4.06
CA ILE A 175 -13.80 -8.68 2.71
C ILE A 175 -12.52 -9.49 2.64
N LEU A 176 -11.75 -9.52 3.73
CA LEU A 176 -10.52 -10.29 3.87
C LEU A 176 -10.52 -11.03 5.19
N LYS A 177 -10.12 -12.28 5.17
CA LYS A 177 -9.84 -13.09 6.34
C LYS A 177 -8.58 -13.90 6.10
N ILE A 178 -7.67 -13.90 7.06
CA ILE A 178 -6.51 -14.80 7.08
C ILE A 178 -6.67 -15.72 8.27
N ASP A 179 -6.75 -17.01 8.00
CA ASP A 179 -6.76 -18.04 9.03
C ASP A 179 -5.31 -18.51 9.27
N PRO A 180 -4.83 -18.50 10.52
CA PRO A 180 -3.50 -18.98 10.84
C PRO A 180 -3.45 -20.51 10.67
N GLN A 181 -2.42 -21.00 10.01
CA GLN A 181 -2.12 -22.43 10.04
C GLN A 181 -0.97 -22.67 10.99
N ILE A 182 -1.26 -23.32 12.11
CA ILE A 182 -0.31 -23.57 13.19
C ILE A 182 0.55 -24.77 12.85
N HIS A 183 1.77 -24.59 12.35
CA HIS A 183 2.84 -25.60 12.46
C HIS A 183 4.22 -24.96 12.26
N GLY A 184 5.00 -24.89 13.35
CA GLY A 184 6.46 -24.81 13.37
C GLY A 184 7.10 -23.47 13.00
N SER A 185 7.75 -22.79 13.95
CA SER A 185 8.63 -21.65 13.69
C SER A 185 9.92 -22.13 13.02
N ALA A 186 10.33 -21.52 11.93
CA ALA A 186 11.66 -21.63 11.37
C ALA A 186 12.39 -20.30 11.52
N ASP A 187 13.60 -20.31 12.07
CA ASP A 187 14.49 -19.16 12.03
C ASP A 187 14.73 -18.79 10.57
N THR A 188 14.48 -17.52 10.23
CA THR A 188 14.60 -17.00 8.86
C THR A 188 15.50 -15.80 8.89
N THR A 189 16.45 -15.77 7.96
CA THR A 189 17.30 -14.59 7.75
C THR A 189 16.58 -13.57 6.86
N ILE A 190 17.02 -12.31 6.92
CA ILE A 190 16.58 -11.27 5.98
C ILE A 190 16.83 -11.72 4.53
N GLU A 191 17.95 -12.42 4.30
CA GLU A 191 18.32 -12.95 2.98
C GLU A 191 17.32 -13.99 2.46
N ASP A 192 16.80 -14.87 3.34
CA ASP A 192 15.77 -15.85 2.95
C ASP A 192 14.45 -15.18 2.56
N VAL A 193 14.04 -14.13 3.31
CA VAL A 193 12.85 -13.34 2.97
C VAL A 193 13.06 -12.64 1.62
N MET A 194 14.21 -11.99 1.44
CA MET A 194 14.54 -11.30 0.20
C MET A 194 14.68 -12.27 -0.97
N THR A 195 15.29 -13.44 -0.76
CA THR A 195 15.41 -14.47 -1.81
C THR A 195 14.05 -14.94 -2.29
N GLY A 196 13.11 -15.19 -1.37
CA GLY A 196 11.72 -15.53 -1.76
C GLY A 196 11.03 -14.43 -2.58
N LEU A 197 11.37 -13.15 -2.34
CA LEU A 197 10.94 -12.01 -3.15
C LEU A 197 11.65 -11.95 -4.52
N LEU A 198 12.90 -12.42 -4.59
CA LEU A 198 13.80 -12.26 -5.73
C LEU A 198 13.71 -13.40 -6.75
N ASP A 199 13.26 -14.59 -6.33
CA ASP A 199 13.21 -15.77 -7.20
C ASP A 199 12.05 -15.75 -8.22
N GLN A 200 11.15 -14.77 -8.12
CA GLN A 200 9.95 -14.67 -8.97
C GLN A 200 10.17 -14.02 -10.35
N PRO A 201 11.01 -12.97 -10.56
CA PRO A 201 11.13 -12.33 -11.86
C PRO A 201 11.85 -13.20 -12.89
N GLU A 202 11.19 -13.50 -14.01
CA GLU A 202 11.82 -14.15 -15.18
C GLU A 202 12.78 -13.19 -15.92
N ASP A 203 12.61 -11.87 -15.75
CA ASP A 203 13.37 -10.81 -16.44
C ASP A 203 14.70 -10.54 -15.75
N ALA A 204 15.80 -10.73 -16.49
CA ALA A 204 17.18 -10.53 -16.01
C ALA A 204 17.48 -9.07 -15.62
N ASP A 205 16.88 -8.09 -16.32
CA ASP A 205 17.10 -6.67 -16.04
C ASP A 205 16.49 -6.29 -14.69
N ILE A 206 15.35 -6.87 -14.35
CA ILE A 206 14.68 -6.68 -13.08
C ILE A 206 15.48 -7.31 -11.95
N ARG A 207 16.05 -8.49 -12.14
CA ARG A 207 16.92 -9.14 -11.15
C ARG A 207 18.14 -8.29 -10.78
N THR A 208 18.66 -7.47 -11.72
CA THR A 208 19.79 -6.58 -11.44
C THR A 208 19.42 -5.37 -10.59
N LEU A 209 18.14 -4.97 -10.57
CA LEU A 209 17.64 -3.84 -9.78
C LEU A 209 17.25 -4.25 -8.36
N MET A 210 16.99 -5.54 -8.10
CA MET A 210 16.59 -6.05 -6.81
C MET A 210 17.62 -5.85 -5.67
N PRO A 211 18.94 -5.78 -5.90
CA PRO A 211 19.89 -5.46 -4.84
C PRO A 211 19.67 -4.10 -4.16
N SER A 212 18.96 -3.16 -4.80
CA SER A 212 18.59 -1.87 -4.19
C SER A 212 17.58 -2.02 -3.04
N LEU A 213 16.93 -3.18 -2.93
CA LEU A 213 16.02 -3.51 -1.84
C LEU A 213 16.71 -4.20 -0.65
N ARG A 214 18.05 -4.32 -0.65
CA ARG A 214 18.81 -5.04 0.42
C ARG A 214 19.06 -4.17 1.66
N PRO A 215 19.12 -4.77 2.87
CA PRO A 215 19.56 -4.11 4.09
C PRO A 215 20.98 -3.51 3.94
N PRO A 216 21.37 -2.42 4.66
CA PRO A 216 20.86 -2.04 5.97
C PRO A 216 19.75 -0.99 5.97
N GLN A 217 19.41 -0.41 4.85
CA GLN A 217 18.27 0.51 4.70
C GLN A 217 17.34 -0.07 3.64
N ILE A 218 16.31 -0.78 4.08
CA ILE A 218 15.25 -1.20 3.16
C ILE A 218 14.41 0.04 2.92
N ASP A 219 14.68 0.70 1.80
CA ASP A 219 13.78 1.69 1.25
C ASP A 219 12.64 0.97 0.55
N PHE A 220 11.42 1.37 0.85
CA PHE A 220 10.22 0.87 0.21
C PHE A 220 9.64 1.98 -0.66
N PRO A 221 10.08 2.08 -1.94
CA PRO A 221 9.60 3.11 -2.85
C PRO A 221 8.18 2.79 -3.25
N ILE A 222 7.28 3.76 -3.08
CA ILE A 222 5.85 3.63 -3.34
C ILE A 222 5.47 4.59 -4.45
N LEU A 223 4.70 4.11 -5.42
CA LEU A 223 4.16 4.89 -6.54
C LEU A 223 2.65 4.93 -6.46
N GLN A 224 2.06 6.11 -6.61
CA GLN A 224 0.63 6.28 -6.52
C GLN A 224 0.12 7.53 -7.22
N ILE A 225 -1.20 7.66 -7.30
CA ILE A 225 -1.89 8.81 -7.87
C ILE A 225 -2.38 9.69 -6.72
N LYS A 226 -1.95 10.93 -6.70
CA LYS A 226 -2.61 11.94 -5.88
C LYS A 226 -3.58 12.73 -6.75
N GLN A 227 -4.86 12.71 -6.38
CA GLN A 227 -5.89 13.42 -7.13
C GLN A 227 -7.04 13.90 -6.25
N PHE A 228 -7.67 14.97 -6.70
CA PHE A 228 -8.88 15.52 -6.09
C PHE A 228 -9.94 15.71 -7.16
N PRO A 229 -11.15 15.18 -6.98
CA PRO A 229 -12.24 15.36 -7.95
C PRO A 229 -12.64 16.83 -8.06
N SER A 230 -13.14 17.21 -9.23
CA SER A 230 -13.73 18.54 -9.43
C SER A 230 -15.05 18.64 -8.67
N ILE A 231 -15.27 19.80 -8.04
CA ILE A 231 -16.53 20.07 -7.37
C ILE A 231 -17.68 20.33 -8.38
N GLU A 232 -17.35 20.75 -9.59
CA GLU A 232 -18.35 21.04 -10.64
C GLU A 232 -18.75 19.79 -11.41
N ASN A 233 -17.79 18.88 -11.64
CA ASN A 233 -18.02 17.62 -12.32
C ASN A 233 -17.09 16.55 -11.76
N ALA A 234 -17.62 15.63 -10.98
CA ALA A 234 -16.87 14.59 -10.29
C ALA A 234 -16.20 13.55 -11.21
N ASP A 235 -16.54 13.53 -12.51
CA ASP A 235 -15.87 12.70 -13.53
C ASP A 235 -14.46 13.23 -13.87
N PHE A 236 -14.14 14.45 -13.45
CA PHE A 236 -12.84 15.09 -13.66
C PHE A 236 -12.13 15.37 -12.33
N ALA A 237 -10.82 15.49 -12.41
CA ALA A 237 -10.00 15.90 -11.29
C ALA A 237 -9.57 17.37 -11.40
N THR A 238 -9.65 18.15 -10.32
CA THR A 238 -9.06 19.51 -10.27
C THR A 238 -7.55 19.46 -10.11
N TYR A 239 -7.04 18.38 -9.55
CA TYR A 239 -5.60 18.10 -9.39
C TYR A 239 -5.36 16.63 -9.60
N GLN A 240 -4.38 16.29 -10.42
CA GLN A 240 -3.94 14.91 -10.62
C GLN A 240 -2.43 14.88 -10.86
N ALA A 241 -1.71 13.99 -10.18
CA ALA A 241 -0.28 13.78 -10.37
C ALA A 241 0.13 12.36 -9.96
N ILE A 242 1.20 11.87 -10.56
CA ILE A 242 1.91 10.68 -10.10
C ILE A 242 2.87 11.12 -9.00
N VAL A 243 2.81 10.44 -7.86
CA VAL A 243 3.58 10.77 -6.67
C VAL A 243 4.41 9.58 -6.22
N GLY A 244 5.69 9.82 -5.99
CA GLY A 244 6.60 8.89 -5.33
C GLY A 244 6.62 9.17 -3.82
N VAL A 245 6.58 8.11 -3.01
CA VAL A 245 6.74 8.18 -1.55
C VAL A 245 7.77 7.17 -1.12
N LYS A 246 8.63 7.53 -0.19
CA LYS A 246 9.66 6.63 0.34
C LYS A 246 9.39 6.32 1.80
N MET A 247 9.21 5.05 2.10
CA MET A 247 9.22 4.54 3.46
C MET A 247 10.59 3.90 3.73
N THR A 248 11.29 4.41 4.73
CA THR A 248 12.65 3.95 5.08
C THR A 248 12.62 3.26 6.43
N THR A 249 13.09 2.01 6.48
CA THR A 249 13.31 1.29 7.73
C THR A 249 14.47 1.91 8.50
N GLN A 250 14.20 2.35 9.74
CA GLN A 250 15.19 2.97 10.62
C GLN A 250 15.88 1.93 11.50
N ARG A 251 15.13 0.93 11.93
CA ARG A 251 15.61 -0.12 12.83
C ARG A 251 14.81 -1.39 12.67
N ILE A 252 15.47 -2.51 12.47
CA ILE A 252 14.87 -3.85 12.55
C ILE A 252 15.04 -4.38 13.97
N ARG A 253 13.94 -4.78 14.59
CA ARG A 253 13.89 -5.35 15.97
C ARG A 253 13.74 -6.86 15.95
N GLY A 254 13.25 -7.43 14.86
CA GLY A 254 13.10 -8.87 14.67
C GLY A 254 12.58 -9.17 13.28
N ILE A 255 12.83 -10.37 12.81
CA ILE A 255 12.38 -10.89 11.52
C ILE A 255 12.19 -12.39 11.63
N GLY A 256 11.22 -12.92 10.88
CA GLY A 256 10.97 -14.35 10.82
C GLY A 256 9.99 -14.71 9.72
N LYS A 257 9.71 -16.01 9.60
CA LYS A 257 8.66 -16.57 8.72
C LYS A 257 7.38 -16.80 9.52
N ALA A 258 6.25 -16.89 8.80
CA ALA A 258 5.03 -17.43 9.38
C ALA A 258 5.25 -18.88 9.85
N ALA A 259 4.48 -19.28 10.85
CA ALA A 259 4.52 -20.64 11.39
C ALA A 259 3.98 -21.71 10.40
N GLY A 260 3.44 -21.32 9.25
CA GLY A 260 2.85 -22.19 8.24
C GLY A 260 2.53 -21.43 6.96
N ARG A 261 1.55 -21.93 6.20
CA ARG A 261 0.97 -21.22 5.05
C ARG A 261 -0.39 -20.68 5.46
N PRO A 262 -0.50 -19.40 5.86
CA PRO A 262 -1.77 -18.79 6.21
C PRO A 262 -2.73 -18.87 5.02
N ARG A 263 -4.01 -19.20 5.30
CA ARG A 263 -5.04 -19.26 4.28
C ARG A 263 -5.78 -17.97 4.19
N LEU A 264 -5.73 -17.35 3.01
CA LEU A 264 -6.46 -16.12 2.70
C LEU A 264 -7.83 -16.47 2.09
N THR A 265 -8.86 -15.81 2.59
CA THR A 265 -10.21 -15.76 2.00
C THR A 265 -10.53 -14.33 1.61
N ILE A 266 -10.96 -14.11 0.37
CA ILE A 266 -11.37 -12.82 -0.17
C ILE A 266 -12.87 -12.90 -0.50
N GLN A 267 -13.69 -12.05 0.14
CA GLN A 267 -15.04 -11.81 -0.30
C GLN A 267 -15.06 -10.56 -1.19
N SER A 268 -15.69 -10.68 -2.35
CA SER A 268 -15.75 -9.62 -3.35
C SER A 268 -17.18 -9.15 -3.54
N PRO A 269 -17.72 -8.26 -2.67
CA PRO A 269 -19.02 -7.65 -2.90
C PRO A 269 -18.98 -6.79 -4.16
N LEU A 270 -20.13 -6.49 -4.75
CA LEU A 270 -20.22 -5.82 -6.06
C LEU A 270 -19.47 -4.47 -6.09
N SER A 271 -19.51 -3.74 -4.98
CA SER A 271 -18.80 -2.45 -4.86
C SER A 271 -17.29 -2.56 -4.64
N LEU A 272 -16.76 -3.77 -4.38
CA LEU A 272 -15.35 -4.01 -4.07
C LEU A 272 -14.93 -5.40 -4.59
N ASN A 273 -14.87 -5.53 -5.91
CA ASN A 273 -14.65 -6.81 -6.58
C ASN A 273 -13.17 -7.15 -6.73
N ILE A 274 -12.48 -7.37 -5.60
CA ILE A 274 -11.03 -7.60 -5.53
C ILE A 274 -10.61 -8.80 -6.37
N SER A 275 -11.29 -9.95 -6.22
CA SER A 275 -10.91 -11.19 -6.89
C SER A 275 -10.97 -11.07 -8.41
N GLN A 276 -12.04 -10.47 -8.95
CA GLN A 276 -12.18 -10.31 -10.40
C GLN A 276 -11.22 -9.24 -10.94
N GLU A 277 -11.06 -8.14 -10.21
CA GLU A 277 -10.21 -7.03 -10.65
C GLU A 277 -8.74 -7.41 -10.74
N LEU A 278 -8.29 -8.25 -9.83
CA LEU A 278 -6.90 -8.66 -9.70
C LEU A 278 -6.63 -10.09 -10.20
N ASP A 279 -7.64 -10.76 -10.75
CA ASP A 279 -7.54 -12.16 -11.20
C ASP A 279 -6.90 -13.03 -10.09
N THR A 280 -7.42 -12.91 -8.88
CA THR A 280 -6.91 -13.61 -7.69
C THR A 280 -7.96 -14.59 -7.15
N PRO A 281 -7.59 -15.83 -6.79
CA PRO A 281 -8.52 -16.78 -6.19
C PRO A 281 -9.19 -16.21 -4.93
N ALA A 282 -10.50 -16.48 -4.78
CA ALA A 282 -11.24 -16.10 -3.59
C ALA A 282 -10.72 -16.81 -2.31
N GLU A 283 -10.13 -17.97 -2.47
CA GLU A 283 -9.47 -18.72 -1.40
C GLU A 283 -8.13 -19.27 -1.90
N GLN A 284 -7.07 -19.04 -1.12
CA GLN A 284 -5.72 -19.52 -1.46
C GLN A 284 -4.82 -19.57 -0.23
N ASP A 285 -3.77 -20.36 -0.29
CA ASP A 285 -2.70 -20.35 0.69
C ASP A 285 -1.70 -19.24 0.31
N MET A 286 -1.39 -18.38 1.26
CA MET A 286 -0.35 -17.36 1.07
C MET A 286 1.03 -18.01 1.02
N GLN A 287 1.88 -17.52 0.12
CA GLN A 287 3.20 -18.07 -0.10
C GLN A 287 4.29 -17.16 0.48
N HIS A 288 5.45 -17.73 0.84
CA HIS A 288 6.62 -16.99 1.32
C HIS A 288 6.29 -15.96 2.41
N CYS A 289 5.47 -16.36 3.37
CA CYS A 289 5.01 -15.48 4.43
C CYS A 289 6.12 -15.15 5.42
N PHE A 290 6.25 -13.87 5.74
CA PHE A 290 7.30 -13.31 6.59
C PHE A 290 6.74 -12.25 7.55
N TRP A 291 7.45 -11.99 8.61
CA TRP A 291 7.19 -10.85 9.49
C TRP A 291 8.47 -10.07 9.79
N VAL A 292 8.32 -8.77 9.96
CA VAL A 292 9.39 -7.85 10.36
C VAL A 292 8.86 -6.94 11.47
N ARG A 293 9.54 -6.89 12.60
CA ARG A 293 9.29 -5.88 13.62
C ARG A 293 10.31 -4.77 13.46
N GLN A 294 9.84 -3.54 13.25
CA GLN A 294 10.69 -2.43 12.82
C GLN A 294 10.22 -1.07 13.32
N ASP A 295 11.14 -0.10 13.28
CA ASP A 295 10.82 1.32 13.27
C ASP A 295 11.06 1.85 11.86
N PHE A 296 10.20 2.75 11.39
CA PHE A 296 10.31 3.30 10.04
C PHE A 296 9.96 4.79 10.00
N THR A 297 10.32 5.44 8.88
CA THR A 297 9.91 6.81 8.57
C THR A 297 9.36 6.88 7.16
N THR A 298 8.17 7.45 6.99
CA THR A 298 7.61 7.77 5.68
C THR A 298 7.92 9.22 5.37
N GLN A 299 8.73 9.46 4.34
CA GLN A 299 9.16 10.80 3.92
C GLN A 299 8.00 11.56 3.25
N PRO A 300 8.08 12.90 3.15
CA PRO A 300 7.22 13.65 2.23
C PRO A 300 7.30 13.09 0.82
N GLY A 301 6.16 13.06 0.11
CA GLY A 301 6.12 12.61 -1.28
C GLY A 301 6.74 13.63 -2.25
N GLU A 302 7.17 13.14 -3.39
CA GLU A 302 7.62 13.94 -4.53
C GLU A 302 6.71 13.74 -5.75
N ILE A 303 6.58 14.75 -6.59
CA ILE A 303 5.81 14.70 -7.83
C ILE A 303 6.72 14.15 -8.92
N LEU A 304 6.36 13.00 -9.51
CA LEU A 304 7.12 12.31 -10.55
C LEU A 304 6.63 12.62 -11.97
N SER A 305 5.40 13.13 -12.11
CA SER A 305 4.87 13.65 -13.37
C SER A 305 4.51 15.12 -13.24
N PRO A 306 4.49 15.89 -14.33
CA PRO A 306 3.92 17.23 -14.29
C PRO A 306 2.48 17.15 -13.74
N PRO A 307 2.10 17.97 -12.76
CA PRO A 307 0.74 17.98 -12.28
C PRO A 307 -0.18 18.52 -13.38
N GLU A 308 -1.22 17.76 -13.71
CA GLU A 308 -2.31 18.29 -14.53
C GLU A 308 -3.21 19.12 -13.64
N LEU A 309 -3.19 20.42 -13.85
CA LEU A 309 -4.14 21.36 -13.30
C LEU A 309 -5.16 21.63 -14.41
N ILE A 310 -6.39 21.15 -14.25
CA ILE A 310 -7.47 21.56 -15.14
C ILE A 310 -7.75 23.03 -14.86
N GLY A 311 -7.58 23.82 -15.87
CA GLY A 311 -7.45 25.27 -15.83
C GLY A 311 -8.52 25.98 -14.97
N VAL A 312 -8.04 26.92 -14.18
CA VAL A 312 -8.78 28.08 -13.75
C VAL A 312 -8.86 29.07 -14.93
#